data_50d6dac8c66cf487c360b8087d2ce6b3
#
_entry.id   50d6dac8c66cf487c360b8087d2ce6b3
#
_cell.length_a   1.000
_cell.length_b   1.000
_cell.length_c   1.000
_cell.angle_alpha   90.00
_cell.angle_beta   90.00
_cell.angle_gamma   90.00
#
_symmetry.space_group_name_H-M   'P 1'
#
loop_
_entity.id
_entity.type
_entity.pdbx_description
1 polymer ?
#
loop_
_entity_poly.entity_id
_entity_poly.type
_entity_poly.pdbx_seq_one_letter_code
_entity_poly.pdbx_strand_id
1 'polypeptide(L)'
;MDDLALSNLGGVGALPGMSLQFVMELLAGLFLASLRIGAFLIASPFFGGSYVPLQVRIIMAMLLGVAVMNNVTVPEWQSFTALTGIQVIMTELAVGVASGLILTIWFSAVLLAGEKIASSAGLGFAAQIDPDSGGQTPVVSKTFSLFLTVIFLSLNGHLMVLRAVADSYEYLPVGAMPAFPLLIQGGIAAAGSMFLAATIIMLPITAFLLAINLVIGVITRSAPQLNLFSFGFPISMLGIFVLLYLWVDVLGGAMDDLSHAAIENVQSVLGAISNG
;
A
#
# COMPACT_ATOMS: atom_id res chain seq x y z
N MET A 1 44.97 24.53 16.04
CA MET A 1 45.86 24.50 14.83
C MET A 1 45.22 23.68 13.70
N ASP A 2 43.91 23.42 13.74
CA ASP A 2 43.25 22.50 12.77
C ASP A 2 42.31 23.19 11.77
N ASP A 3 42.09 24.50 11.87
CA ASP A 3 41.22 25.24 10.94
C ASP A 3 41.86 25.61 9.60
N LEU A 4 43.20 25.48 9.49
CA LEU A 4 43.95 25.82 8.28
C LEU A 4 43.96 24.71 7.22
N ALA A 5 43.69 23.47 7.59
CA ALA A 5 43.77 22.31 6.69
C ALA A 5 42.51 22.18 5.79
N LEU A 6 41.34 22.62 6.26
CA LEU A 6 40.11 22.50 5.53
C LEU A 6 39.85 23.68 4.56
N SER A 7 40.46 24.85 4.86
CA SER A 7 40.33 26.04 3.97
C SER A 7 41.08 25.88 2.63
N ASN A 8 42.09 25.00 2.58
CA ASN A 8 42.84 24.73 1.36
C ASN A 8 42.27 23.67 0.43
N LEU A 9 41.24 22.93 0.87
CA LEU A 9 40.53 21.98 -0.01
C LEU A 9 39.51 22.63 -0.94
N GLY A 10 39.19 23.92 -0.71
CA GLY A 10 38.27 24.69 -1.57
C GLY A 10 38.82 25.07 -2.94
N GLY A 11 40.07 24.75 -3.22
CA GLY A 11 40.75 25.17 -4.48
C GLY A 11 41.01 24.09 -5.52
N VAL A 12 40.78 22.80 -5.19
CA VAL A 12 41.14 21.69 -6.08
C VAL A 12 39.88 20.93 -6.50
N GLY A 13 39.30 21.32 -7.63
CA GLY A 13 38.22 20.57 -8.30
C GLY A 13 36.82 21.17 -8.22
N ALA A 14 36.65 22.40 -7.71
CA ALA A 14 35.36 23.08 -7.78
C ALA A 14 35.04 23.49 -9.23
N LEU A 15 33.95 23.02 -9.77
CA LEU A 15 33.36 23.60 -10.96
C LEU A 15 33.18 25.11 -10.72
N PRO A 16 33.49 26.00 -11.70
CA PRO A 16 33.38 27.45 -11.51
C PRO A 16 31.97 27.81 -11.01
N GLY A 17 31.86 28.30 -9.76
CA GLY A 17 30.60 28.74 -9.18
C GLY A 17 29.96 27.79 -8.16
N MET A 18 30.49 26.58 -7.89
CA MET A 18 29.94 25.66 -6.91
C MET A 18 30.89 25.47 -5.71
N SER A 19 30.49 25.93 -4.53
CA SER A 19 31.21 25.63 -3.30
C SER A 19 30.89 24.20 -2.81
N LEU A 20 31.82 23.54 -2.15
CA LEU A 20 31.60 22.24 -1.53
C LEU A 20 30.38 22.24 -0.60
N GLN A 21 30.17 23.35 0.11
CA GLN A 21 29.05 23.55 1.01
C GLN A 21 27.72 23.49 0.24
N PHE A 22 27.61 24.17 -0.90
CA PHE A 22 26.42 24.16 -1.76
C PHE A 22 26.09 22.74 -2.24
N VAL A 23 27.10 21.96 -2.65
CA VAL A 23 26.91 20.56 -3.06
C VAL A 23 26.41 19.69 -1.90
N MET A 24 26.98 19.89 -0.70
CA MET A 24 26.55 19.15 0.49
C MET A 24 25.11 19.50 0.88
N GLU A 25 24.69 20.76 0.82
CA GLU A 25 23.33 21.23 1.07
C GLU A 25 22.34 20.63 0.05
N LEU A 26 22.72 20.62 -1.22
CA LEU A 26 21.91 20.04 -2.29
C LEU A 26 21.71 18.54 -2.08
N LEU A 27 22.78 17.79 -1.77
CA LEU A 27 22.71 16.35 -1.54
C LEU A 27 21.92 16.00 -0.27
N ALA A 28 22.13 16.76 0.81
CA ALA A 28 21.37 16.56 2.05
C ALA A 28 19.88 16.86 1.84
N GLY A 29 19.57 17.95 1.11
CA GLY A 29 18.20 18.30 0.74
C GLY A 29 17.51 17.21 -0.09
N LEU A 30 18.20 16.71 -1.12
CA LEU A 30 17.72 15.62 -1.95
C LEU A 30 17.48 14.33 -1.14
N PHE A 31 18.43 13.99 -0.28
CA PHE A 31 18.32 12.82 0.58
C PHE A 31 17.07 12.92 1.48
N LEU A 32 16.90 14.02 2.20
CA LEU A 32 15.77 14.24 3.09
C LEU A 32 14.44 14.26 2.33
N ALA A 33 14.38 14.96 1.18
CA ALA A 33 13.18 15.02 0.34
C ALA A 33 12.84 13.64 -0.28
N SER A 34 13.80 12.75 -0.47
CA SER A 34 13.53 11.41 -0.99
C SER A 34 13.09 10.39 0.08
N LEU A 35 13.31 10.66 1.38
CA LEU A 35 13.02 9.69 2.45
C LEU A 35 11.53 9.35 2.58
N ARG A 36 10.65 10.37 2.65
CA ARG A 36 9.20 10.17 2.78
C ARG A 36 8.63 9.43 1.58
N ILE A 37 9.00 9.86 0.38
CA ILE A 37 8.58 9.24 -0.88
C ILE A 37 9.11 7.81 -0.97
N GLY A 38 10.38 7.59 -0.64
CA GLY A 38 11.00 6.26 -0.64
C GLY A 38 10.32 5.30 0.34
N ALA A 39 10.04 5.77 1.55
CA ALA A 39 9.32 5.00 2.57
C ALA A 39 7.89 4.65 2.12
N PHE A 40 7.18 5.60 1.50
CA PHE A 40 5.88 5.36 0.90
C PHE A 40 5.95 4.30 -0.21
N LEU A 41 6.90 4.41 -1.15
CA LEU A 41 7.06 3.45 -2.24
C LEU A 41 7.33 2.02 -1.74
N ILE A 42 8.10 1.88 -0.65
CA ILE A 42 8.39 0.58 -0.04
C ILE A 42 7.15 0.00 0.64
N ALA A 43 6.38 0.82 1.34
CA ALA A 43 5.24 0.38 2.14
C ALA A 43 3.95 0.21 1.33
N SER A 44 3.86 0.78 0.12
CA SER A 44 2.64 0.74 -0.71
C SER A 44 2.46 -0.61 -1.39
N PRO A 45 1.22 -1.08 -1.62
CA PRO A 45 0.95 -2.42 -2.17
C PRO A 45 1.37 -2.53 -3.63
N PHE A 46 1.35 -1.42 -4.34
CA PHE A 46 1.61 -1.35 -5.76
C PHE A 46 3.10 -1.26 -6.08
N PHE A 47 3.81 -0.32 -5.47
CA PHE A 47 5.24 -0.14 -5.69
C PHE A 47 6.09 -1.06 -4.79
N GLY A 48 5.56 -1.49 -3.64
CA GLY A 48 6.22 -2.37 -2.67
C GLY A 48 6.24 -3.85 -3.07
N GLY A 49 5.55 -4.24 -4.16
CA GLY A 49 5.48 -5.61 -4.64
C GLY A 49 6.84 -6.21 -5.02
N SER A 50 6.96 -7.54 -4.93
CA SER A 50 8.20 -8.28 -5.21
C SER A 50 8.68 -8.17 -6.68
N TYR A 51 7.79 -7.75 -7.59
CA TYR A 51 8.09 -7.54 -9.00
C TYR A 51 8.77 -6.20 -9.30
N VAL A 52 8.81 -5.26 -8.34
CA VAL A 52 9.55 -4.00 -8.49
C VAL A 52 10.87 -4.10 -7.73
N PRO A 53 12.04 -4.15 -8.40
CA PRO A 53 13.33 -4.20 -7.74
C PRO A 53 13.56 -2.98 -6.82
N LEU A 54 14.28 -3.19 -5.71
CA LEU A 54 14.58 -2.12 -4.75
C LEU A 54 15.31 -0.94 -5.41
N GLN A 55 16.19 -1.21 -6.37
CA GLN A 55 16.93 -0.20 -7.10
C GLN A 55 16.00 0.76 -7.86
N VAL A 56 14.94 0.24 -8.48
CA VAL A 56 13.94 1.05 -9.19
C VAL A 56 13.20 1.97 -8.22
N ARG A 57 12.84 1.46 -7.03
CA ARG A 57 12.18 2.27 -5.99
C ARG A 57 13.06 3.41 -5.50
N ILE A 58 14.36 3.14 -5.28
CA ILE A 58 15.34 4.15 -4.86
C ILE A 58 15.50 5.22 -5.93
N ILE A 59 15.66 4.82 -7.21
CA ILE A 59 15.79 5.77 -8.31
C ILE A 59 14.51 6.61 -8.46
N MET A 60 13.33 6.00 -8.37
CA MET A 60 12.06 6.72 -8.38
C MET A 60 11.94 7.71 -7.22
N ALA A 61 12.31 7.29 -5.99
CA ALA A 61 12.29 8.17 -4.83
C ALA A 61 13.20 9.38 -5.02
N MET A 62 14.40 9.18 -5.56
CA MET A 62 15.33 10.26 -5.84
C MET A 62 14.82 11.21 -6.95
N LEU A 63 14.28 10.68 -8.04
CA LEU A 63 13.74 11.50 -9.14
C LEU A 63 12.55 12.33 -8.66
N LEU A 64 11.63 11.74 -7.90
CA LEU A 64 10.51 12.46 -7.32
C LEU A 64 10.99 13.45 -6.24
N GLY A 65 12.02 13.09 -5.46
CA GLY A 65 12.67 13.99 -4.51
C GLY A 65 13.24 15.24 -5.19
N VAL A 66 13.87 15.10 -6.35
CA VAL A 66 14.34 16.26 -7.16
C VAL A 66 13.15 17.12 -7.60
N ALA A 67 12.05 16.51 -8.05
CA ALA A 67 10.89 17.25 -8.52
C ALA A 67 10.21 18.05 -7.38
N VAL A 68 10.20 17.51 -6.16
CA VAL A 68 9.59 18.14 -4.98
C VAL A 68 10.53 19.13 -4.30
N MET A 69 11.86 18.97 -4.44
CA MET A 69 12.87 19.75 -3.72
C MET A 69 12.76 21.27 -3.95
N ASN A 70 12.26 21.71 -5.11
CA ASN A 70 12.04 23.14 -5.38
C ASN A 70 10.91 23.75 -4.53
N ASN A 71 9.99 22.92 -4.03
CA ASN A 71 8.81 23.36 -3.24
C ASN A 71 8.95 22.99 -1.76
N VAL A 72 10.02 22.29 -1.38
CA VAL A 72 10.24 21.82 0.00
C VAL A 72 11.26 22.73 0.69
N THR A 73 10.86 23.31 1.82
CA THR A 73 11.79 23.97 2.72
C THR A 73 12.55 22.91 3.51
N VAL A 74 13.82 22.71 3.16
CA VAL A 74 14.72 21.83 3.90
C VAL A 74 15.47 22.68 4.92
N PRO A 75 15.49 22.31 6.22
CA PRO A 75 16.28 23.03 7.22
C PRO A 75 17.77 23.00 6.85
N GLU A 76 18.51 24.05 7.19
CA GLU A 76 19.98 24.09 6.97
C GLU A 76 20.65 22.91 7.66
N TRP A 77 21.43 22.16 6.93
CA TRP A 77 22.10 20.94 7.47
C TRP A 77 23.00 21.25 8.68
N GLN A 78 23.53 22.47 8.77
CA GLN A 78 24.34 22.95 9.88
C GLN A 78 23.55 23.07 11.20
N SER A 79 22.23 23.19 11.13
CA SER A 79 21.36 23.24 12.30
C SER A 79 21.10 21.86 12.93
N PHE A 80 21.45 20.77 12.20
CA PHE A 80 21.25 19.42 12.70
C PHE A 80 22.34 19.01 13.68
N THR A 81 21.97 18.79 14.91
CA THR A 81 22.75 17.93 15.82
C THR A 81 22.51 16.47 15.44
N ALA A 82 23.37 15.56 15.87
CA ALA A 82 23.19 14.13 15.62
C ALA A 82 21.78 13.63 16.08
N LEU A 83 21.29 14.15 17.19
CA LEU A 83 19.98 13.77 17.74
C LEU A 83 18.82 14.30 16.88
N THR A 84 18.84 15.58 16.49
CA THR A 84 17.82 16.19 15.65
C THR A 84 17.79 15.60 14.26
N GLY A 85 18.96 15.27 13.68
CA GLY A 85 19.04 14.59 12.38
C GLY A 85 18.37 13.21 12.38
N ILE A 86 18.61 12.40 13.44
CA ILE A 86 17.93 11.11 13.59
C ILE A 86 16.41 11.30 13.72
N GLN A 87 15.97 12.28 14.50
CA GLN A 87 14.56 12.59 14.67
C GLN A 87 13.89 12.93 13.33
N VAL A 88 14.50 13.79 12.51
CA VAL A 88 14.00 14.15 11.19
C VAL A 88 13.88 12.92 10.29
N ILE A 89 14.92 12.08 10.22
CA ILE A 89 14.88 10.84 9.43
C ILE A 89 13.73 9.94 9.89
N MET A 90 13.58 9.75 11.19
CA MET A 90 12.51 8.89 11.74
C MET A 90 11.12 9.43 11.45
N THR A 91 10.91 10.75 11.51
CA THR A 91 9.62 11.37 11.18
C THR A 91 9.28 11.24 9.71
N GLU A 92 10.22 11.49 8.80
CA GLU A 92 10.03 11.33 7.36
C GLU A 92 9.68 9.88 6.99
N LEU A 93 10.42 8.92 7.56
CA LEU A 93 10.13 7.51 7.36
C LEU A 93 8.76 7.12 7.92
N ALA A 94 8.40 7.61 9.11
CA ALA A 94 7.10 7.29 9.75
C ALA A 94 5.92 7.79 8.91
N VAL A 95 5.97 9.02 8.40
CA VAL A 95 4.90 9.58 7.54
C VAL A 95 4.81 8.81 6.22
N GLY A 96 5.95 8.54 5.57
CA GLY A 96 5.99 7.77 4.33
C GLY A 96 5.46 6.35 4.50
N VAL A 97 5.93 5.63 5.52
CA VAL A 97 5.45 4.27 5.82
C VAL A 97 3.97 4.28 6.19
N ALA A 98 3.50 5.20 7.01
CA ALA A 98 2.10 5.26 7.42
C ALA A 98 1.17 5.45 6.22
N SER A 99 1.49 6.39 5.31
CA SER A 99 0.70 6.61 4.09
C SER A 99 0.68 5.40 3.17
N GLY A 100 1.83 4.71 3.00
CA GLY A 100 1.91 3.47 2.23
C GLY A 100 1.15 2.30 2.87
N LEU A 101 1.21 2.17 4.21
CA LEU A 101 0.47 1.14 4.94
C LEU A 101 -1.04 1.36 4.89
N ILE A 102 -1.52 2.59 4.98
CA ILE A 102 -2.95 2.90 4.82
C ILE A 102 -3.45 2.39 3.47
N LEU A 103 -2.73 2.68 2.39
CA LEU A 103 -3.06 2.17 1.07
C LEU A 103 -3.02 0.64 1.01
N THR A 104 -2.03 0.02 1.65
CA THR A 104 -1.89 -1.45 1.73
C THR A 104 -3.06 -2.08 2.50
N ILE A 105 -3.51 -1.46 3.58
CA ILE A 105 -4.69 -1.90 4.33
C ILE A 105 -5.93 -1.92 3.43
N TRP A 106 -6.18 -0.85 2.67
CA TRP A 106 -7.31 -0.79 1.75
C TRP A 106 -7.25 -1.88 0.66
N PHE A 107 -6.08 -2.13 0.07
CA PHE A 107 -5.88 -3.20 -0.91
C PHE A 107 -6.09 -4.59 -0.30
N SER A 108 -5.86 -4.75 0.99
CA SER A 108 -6.10 -6.01 1.70
C SER A 108 -7.59 -6.38 1.81
N ALA A 109 -8.52 -5.43 1.60
CA ALA A 109 -9.95 -5.71 1.59
C ALA A 109 -10.34 -6.77 0.54
N VAL A 110 -9.85 -6.61 -0.69
CA VAL A 110 -10.15 -7.56 -1.78
C VAL A 110 -9.45 -8.90 -1.61
N LEU A 111 -8.26 -8.91 -0.99
CA LEU A 111 -7.56 -10.14 -0.64
C LEU A 111 -8.37 -10.94 0.38
N LEU A 112 -8.84 -10.27 1.44
CA LEU A 112 -9.67 -10.88 2.47
C LEU A 112 -11.00 -11.39 1.91
N ALA A 113 -11.66 -10.58 1.08
CA ALA A 113 -12.91 -10.99 0.42
C ALA A 113 -12.71 -12.24 -0.45
N GLY A 114 -11.67 -12.22 -1.30
CA GLY A 114 -11.36 -13.36 -2.17
C GLY A 114 -10.99 -14.63 -1.43
N GLU A 115 -10.25 -14.50 -0.30
CA GLU A 115 -9.91 -15.64 0.56
C GLU A 115 -11.15 -16.27 1.20
N LYS A 116 -12.06 -15.45 1.72
CA LYS A 116 -13.31 -15.93 2.33
C LYS A 116 -14.23 -16.58 1.31
N ILE A 117 -14.34 -16.01 0.11
CA ILE A 117 -15.09 -16.61 -0.99
C ILE A 117 -14.48 -17.96 -1.39
N ALA A 118 -13.16 -18.03 -1.59
CA ALA A 118 -12.47 -19.26 -1.94
C ALA A 118 -12.62 -20.35 -0.87
N SER A 119 -12.50 -19.97 0.40
CA SER A 119 -12.70 -20.86 1.53
C SER A 119 -14.14 -21.42 1.58
N SER A 120 -15.15 -20.55 1.34
CA SER A 120 -16.55 -20.95 1.29
C SER A 120 -16.89 -21.90 0.13
N ALA A 121 -16.13 -21.82 -0.97
CA ALA A 121 -16.23 -22.74 -2.11
C ALA A 121 -15.46 -24.05 -1.92
N GLY A 122 -14.76 -24.23 -0.79
CA GLY A 122 -13.97 -25.41 -0.50
C GLY A 122 -12.56 -25.43 -1.10
N LEU A 123 -12.13 -24.35 -1.75
CA LEU A 123 -10.78 -24.25 -2.33
C LEU A 123 -9.67 -24.27 -1.28
N GLY A 124 -9.99 -23.98 -0.02
CA GLY A 124 -9.04 -24.06 1.09
C GLY A 124 -8.60 -25.47 1.47
N PHE A 125 -9.34 -26.50 1.08
CA PHE A 125 -8.97 -27.90 1.36
C PHE A 125 -7.72 -28.34 0.61
N ALA A 126 -7.45 -27.81 -0.58
CA ALA A 126 -6.25 -28.12 -1.34
C ALA A 126 -4.97 -27.73 -0.57
N ALA A 127 -4.99 -26.61 0.13
CA ALA A 127 -3.87 -26.15 0.95
C ALA A 127 -3.67 -27.00 2.24
N GLN A 128 -4.70 -27.69 2.70
CA GLN A 128 -4.60 -28.59 3.86
C GLN A 128 -4.01 -29.95 3.50
N ILE A 129 -4.14 -30.38 2.23
CA ILE A 129 -3.64 -31.66 1.75
C ILE A 129 -2.13 -31.59 1.46
N ASP A 130 -1.63 -30.44 1.03
CA ASP A 130 -0.22 -30.21 0.73
C ASP A 130 0.29 -28.93 1.42
N PRO A 131 0.68 -29.01 2.70
CA PRO A 131 1.23 -27.87 3.45
C PRO A 131 2.56 -27.37 2.90
N ASP A 132 3.33 -28.23 2.24
CA ASP A 132 4.67 -27.90 1.69
C ASP A 132 4.59 -27.08 0.40
N SER A 133 3.41 -27.01 -0.23
CA SER A 133 3.18 -26.12 -1.39
C SER A 133 3.20 -24.63 -1.04
N GLY A 134 3.54 -24.31 0.23
CA GLY A 134 3.77 -22.94 0.71
C GLY A 134 2.56 -22.05 0.59
N GLY A 135 1.51 -22.30 1.40
CA GLY A 135 0.39 -21.38 1.66
C GLY A 135 -0.01 -20.51 0.47
N GLN A 136 -0.31 -21.10 -0.68
CA GLN A 136 -0.62 -20.33 -1.89
C GLN A 136 -1.88 -19.51 -1.66
N THR A 137 -1.76 -18.21 -1.85
CA THR A 137 -2.91 -17.30 -1.86
C THR A 137 -3.98 -17.84 -2.82
N PRO A 138 -5.22 -18.03 -2.38
CA PRO A 138 -6.27 -18.58 -3.23
C PRO A 138 -6.37 -17.82 -4.56
N VAL A 139 -6.60 -18.53 -5.65
CA VAL A 139 -6.69 -17.96 -7.01
C VAL A 139 -7.67 -16.79 -7.08
N VAL A 140 -8.77 -16.88 -6.35
CA VAL A 140 -9.80 -15.82 -6.28
C VAL A 140 -9.24 -14.53 -5.69
N SER A 141 -8.51 -14.61 -4.56
CA SER A 141 -7.86 -13.45 -3.94
C SER A 141 -6.86 -12.80 -4.88
N LYS A 142 -6.06 -13.63 -5.56
CA LYS A 142 -5.07 -13.14 -6.53
C LYS A 142 -5.74 -12.43 -7.70
N THR A 143 -6.82 -13.00 -8.23
CA THR A 143 -7.61 -12.41 -9.31
C THR A 143 -8.21 -11.08 -8.88
N PHE A 144 -8.81 -11.00 -7.70
CA PHE A 144 -9.38 -9.76 -7.16
C PHE A 144 -8.32 -8.68 -6.96
N SER A 145 -7.15 -9.05 -6.45
CA SER A 145 -6.01 -8.13 -6.30
C SER A 145 -5.55 -7.58 -7.65
N LEU A 146 -5.50 -8.40 -8.69
CA LEU A 146 -5.15 -7.96 -10.04
C LEU A 146 -6.22 -7.01 -10.61
N PHE A 147 -7.51 -7.33 -10.47
CA PHE A 147 -8.59 -6.44 -10.92
C PHE A 147 -8.54 -5.09 -10.21
N LEU A 148 -8.41 -5.08 -8.88
CA LEU A 148 -8.27 -3.83 -8.14
C LEU A 148 -7.05 -3.02 -8.62
N THR A 149 -5.92 -3.69 -8.84
CA THR A 149 -4.71 -3.03 -9.34
C THR A 149 -4.94 -2.38 -10.70
N VAL A 150 -5.59 -3.09 -11.64
CA VAL A 150 -5.90 -2.56 -12.98
C VAL A 150 -6.87 -1.37 -12.90
N ILE A 151 -7.93 -1.47 -12.09
CA ILE A 151 -8.89 -0.37 -11.90
C ILE A 151 -8.19 0.83 -11.27
N PHE A 152 -7.43 0.64 -10.19
CA PHE A 152 -6.66 1.69 -9.53
C PHE A 152 -5.69 2.41 -10.48
N LEU A 153 -5.04 1.67 -11.37
CA LEU A 153 -4.17 2.24 -12.39
C LEU A 153 -4.95 3.01 -13.46
N SER A 154 -6.09 2.48 -13.91
CA SER A 154 -6.94 3.14 -14.91
C SER A 154 -7.54 4.47 -14.43
N LEU A 155 -7.78 4.58 -13.12
CA LEU A 155 -8.21 5.82 -12.44
C LEU A 155 -7.05 6.80 -12.18
N ASN A 156 -5.81 6.49 -12.61
CA ASN A 156 -4.61 7.24 -12.23
C ASN A 156 -4.38 7.33 -10.71
N GLY A 157 -4.93 6.39 -9.94
CA GLY A 157 -4.85 6.38 -8.48
C GLY A 157 -3.41 6.41 -7.97
N HIS A 158 -2.49 5.72 -8.66
CA HIS A 158 -1.06 5.75 -8.37
C HIS A 158 -0.45 7.17 -8.44
N LEU A 159 -0.88 7.99 -9.41
CA LEU A 159 -0.43 9.38 -9.52
C LEU A 159 -1.07 10.26 -8.45
N MET A 160 -2.36 10.04 -8.15
CA MET A 160 -3.08 10.81 -7.12
C MET A 160 -2.47 10.60 -5.73
N VAL A 161 -2.10 9.37 -5.39
CA VAL A 161 -1.47 9.08 -4.09
C VAL A 161 -0.02 9.59 -4.04
N LEU A 162 0.76 9.45 -5.12
CA LEU A 162 2.09 10.05 -5.21
C LEU A 162 2.04 11.57 -5.05
N ARG A 163 1.07 12.22 -5.70
CA ARG A 163 0.83 13.64 -5.54
C ARG A 163 0.46 14.01 -4.11
N ALA A 164 -0.43 13.26 -3.47
CA ALA A 164 -0.80 13.49 -2.07
C ALA A 164 0.41 13.44 -1.13
N VAL A 165 1.33 12.49 -1.34
CA VAL A 165 2.58 12.38 -0.59
C VAL A 165 3.50 13.57 -0.89
N ALA A 166 3.60 14.01 -2.15
CA ALA A 166 4.37 15.18 -2.53
C ALA A 166 3.78 16.47 -1.94
N ASP A 167 2.47 16.67 -2.05
CA ASP A 167 1.76 17.83 -1.50
C ASP A 167 1.85 17.88 0.05
N SER A 168 2.05 16.71 0.70
CA SER A 168 2.21 16.64 2.16
C SER A 168 3.42 17.41 2.69
N TYR A 169 4.41 17.74 1.87
CA TYR A 169 5.53 18.58 2.27
C TYR A 169 5.14 20.04 2.46
N GLU A 170 4.06 20.52 1.83
CA GLU A 170 3.52 21.87 2.02
C GLU A 170 2.88 22.00 3.42
N TYR A 171 2.20 20.94 3.87
CA TYR A 171 1.52 20.92 5.17
C TYR A 171 2.43 20.49 6.31
N LEU A 172 3.36 19.59 6.03
CA LEU A 172 4.33 19.07 6.99
C LEU A 172 5.75 19.17 6.40
N PRO A 173 6.41 20.35 6.52
CA PRO A 173 7.78 20.55 6.06
C PRO A 173 8.76 19.54 6.67
N VAL A 174 9.89 19.32 5.98
CA VAL A 174 10.94 18.43 6.47
C VAL A 174 11.42 18.86 7.86
N GLY A 175 11.41 17.93 8.79
CA GLY A 175 11.80 18.18 10.21
C GLY A 175 10.67 18.65 11.11
N ALA A 176 9.47 18.94 10.57
CA ALA A 176 8.30 19.19 11.39
C ALA A 176 7.82 17.90 12.06
N MET A 177 7.30 18.01 13.29
CA MET A 177 6.77 16.85 14.00
C MET A 177 5.33 16.56 13.56
N PRO A 178 5.03 15.37 13.02
CA PRO A 178 3.67 14.98 12.71
C PRO A 178 2.88 14.70 14.00
N ALA A 179 1.57 14.91 13.94
CA ALA A 179 0.67 14.45 14.99
C ALA A 179 0.55 12.91 14.94
N PHE A 180 1.50 12.18 15.54
CA PHE A 180 1.54 10.72 15.57
C PHE A 180 0.22 10.07 16.01
N PRO A 181 -0.53 10.59 17.00
CA PRO A 181 -1.84 10.02 17.36
C PRO A 181 -2.82 10.00 16.18
N LEU A 182 -2.80 11.01 15.30
CA LEU A 182 -3.68 11.08 14.13
C LEU A 182 -3.27 10.09 13.05
N LEU A 183 -1.96 9.82 12.86
CA LEU A 183 -1.48 8.76 11.98
C LEU A 183 -1.98 7.38 12.44
N ILE A 184 -1.86 7.09 13.73
CA ILE A 184 -2.31 5.83 14.32
C ILE A 184 -3.83 5.69 14.20
N GLN A 185 -4.57 6.74 14.52
CA GLN A 185 -6.03 6.76 14.41
C GLN A 185 -6.48 6.56 12.95
N GLY A 186 -5.81 7.22 11.99
CA GLY A 186 -6.06 7.03 10.56
C GLY A 186 -5.84 5.59 10.10
N GLY A 187 -4.78 4.95 10.56
CA GLY A 187 -4.50 3.54 10.30
C GLY A 187 -5.56 2.59 10.88
N ILE A 188 -6.00 2.83 12.12
CA ILE A 188 -7.07 2.05 12.77
C ILE A 188 -8.40 2.24 12.02
N ALA A 189 -8.73 3.47 11.65
CA ALA A 189 -9.94 3.78 10.87
C ALA A 189 -9.90 3.09 9.49
N ALA A 190 -8.77 3.13 8.80
CA ALA A 190 -8.55 2.42 7.54
C ALA A 190 -8.77 0.91 7.69
N ALA A 191 -8.26 0.30 8.77
CA ALA A 191 -8.46 -1.12 9.05
C ALA A 191 -9.94 -1.45 9.28
N GLY A 192 -10.67 -0.63 10.03
CA GLY A 192 -12.12 -0.78 10.20
C GLY A 192 -12.89 -0.73 8.87
N SER A 193 -12.57 0.27 8.04
CA SER A 193 -13.17 0.44 6.71
C SER A 193 -12.79 -0.70 5.76
N MET A 194 -11.57 -1.23 5.84
CA MET A 194 -11.13 -2.41 5.10
C MET A 194 -11.99 -3.64 5.40
N PHE A 195 -12.26 -3.93 6.68
CA PHE A 195 -13.13 -5.06 7.05
C PHE A 195 -14.56 -4.86 6.56
N LEU A 196 -15.07 -3.64 6.63
CA LEU A 196 -16.41 -3.32 6.11
C LEU A 196 -16.45 -3.53 4.59
N ALA A 197 -15.52 -2.98 3.84
CA ALA A 197 -15.44 -3.13 2.39
C ALA A 197 -15.29 -4.61 1.97
N ALA A 198 -14.42 -5.36 2.64
CA ALA A 198 -14.28 -6.80 2.41
C ALA A 198 -15.60 -7.55 2.64
N THR A 199 -16.31 -7.19 3.71
CA THR A 199 -17.61 -7.81 4.03
C THR A 199 -18.66 -7.52 2.96
N ILE A 200 -18.76 -6.28 2.50
CA ILE A 200 -19.70 -5.88 1.43
C ILE A 200 -19.42 -6.67 0.14
N ILE A 201 -18.14 -6.82 -0.23
CA ILE A 201 -17.73 -7.55 -1.44
C ILE A 201 -18.04 -9.06 -1.31
N MET A 202 -17.69 -9.68 -0.17
CA MET A 202 -17.79 -11.13 -0.04
C MET A 202 -19.20 -11.62 0.30
N LEU A 203 -20.01 -10.83 1.03
CA LEU A 203 -21.26 -11.28 1.64
C LEU A 203 -22.25 -11.87 0.64
N PRO A 204 -22.58 -11.23 -0.50
CA PRO A 204 -23.55 -11.78 -1.45
C PRO A 204 -23.08 -13.12 -2.03
N ILE A 205 -21.81 -13.24 -2.36
CA ILE A 205 -21.22 -14.44 -2.96
C ILE A 205 -21.16 -15.58 -1.94
N THR A 206 -20.68 -15.28 -0.72
CA THR A 206 -20.59 -16.30 0.34
C THR A 206 -21.96 -16.77 0.81
N ALA A 207 -22.96 -15.89 0.88
CA ALA A 207 -24.33 -16.26 1.21
C ALA A 207 -24.92 -17.23 0.18
N PHE A 208 -24.68 -16.98 -1.11
CA PHE A 208 -25.12 -17.87 -2.18
C PHE A 208 -24.38 -19.23 -2.15
N LEU A 209 -23.07 -19.22 -1.92
CA LEU A 209 -22.30 -20.44 -1.74
C LEU A 209 -22.75 -21.24 -0.52
N LEU A 210 -23.14 -20.57 0.55
CA LEU A 210 -23.75 -21.22 1.72
C LEU A 210 -25.05 -21.93 1.36
N ALA A 211 -25.91 -21.30 0.55
CA ALA A 211 -27.15 -21.94 0.06
C ALA A 211 -26.85 -23.17 -0.81
N ILE A 212 -25.87 -23.08 -1.72
CA ILE A 212 -25.40 -24.26 -2.50
C ILE A 212 -24.94 -25.38 -1.57
N ASN A 213 -24.09 -25.08 -0.60
CA ASN A 213 -23.55 -26.06 0.34
C ASN A 213 -24.63 -26.72 1.20
N LEU A 214 -25.68 -25.96 1.55
CA LEU A 214 -26.84 -26.50 2.27
C LEU A 214 -27.63 -27.49 1.39
N VAL A 215 -27.87 -27.16 0.12
CA VAL A 215 -28.52 -28.05 -0.85
C VAL A 215 -27.70 -29.32 -1.05
N ILE A 216 -26.37 -29.21 -1.21
CA ILE A 216 -25.47 -30.36 -1.32
C ILE A 216 -25.55 -31.22 -0.06
N GLY A 217 -25.59 -30.61 1.14
CA GLY A 217 -25.73 -31.34 2.40
C GLY A 217 -27.03 -32.15 2.49
N VAL A 218 -28.14 -31.62 2.00
CA VAL A 218 -29.43 -32.34 1.91
C VAL A 218 -29.35 -33.50 0.89
N ILE A 219 -28.75 -33.25 -0.29
CA ILE A 219 -28.59 -34.27 -1.34
C ILE A 219 -27.73 -35.44 -0.83
N THR A 220 -26.59 -35.15 -0.21
CA THR A 220 -25.67 -36.19 0.31
C THR A 220 -26.28 -37.02 1.44
N ARG A 221 -27.22 -36.45 2.19
CA ARG A 221 -27.99 -37.19 3.16
C ARG A 221 -28.97 -38.18 2.50
N SER A 222 -29.57 -37.80 1.39
CA SER A 222 -30.54 -38.63 0.67
C SER A 222 -29.89 -39.67 -0.25
N ALA A 223 -28.72 -39.31 -0.81
CA ALA A 223 -27.94 -40.15 -1.72
C ALA A 223 -26.47 -40.19 -1.27
N PRO A 224 -26.09 -41.01 -0.29
CA PRO A 224 -24.75 -41.08 0.30
C PRO A 224 -23.64 -41.43 -0.73
N GLN A 225 -24.02 -41.99 -1.86
CA GLN A 225 -23.11 -42.28 -2.99
C GLN A 225 -22.53 -41.00 -3.63
N LEU A 226 -23.26 -39.88 -3.53
CA LEU A 226 -22.84 -38.56 -3.95
C LEU A 226 -22.14 -37.87 -2.78
N ASN A 227 -20.90 -38.24 -2.52
CA ASN A 227 -20.16 -37.67 -1.39
C ASN A 227 -19.76 -36.21 -1.65
N LEU A 228 -19.43 -35.48 -0.58
CA LEU A 228 -19.06 -34.08 -0.62
C LEU A 228 -17.81 -33.84 -1.49
N PHE A 229 -16.87 -34.78 -1.50
CA PHE A 229 -15.61 -34.64 -2.26
C PHE A 229 -15.80 -34.84 -3.76
N SER A 230 -16.62 -35.82 -4.18
CA SER A 230 -16.79 -36.13 -5.58
C SER A 230 -17.78 -35.19 -6.29
N PHE A 231 -18.78 -34.70 -5.58
CA PHE A 231 -19.83 -33.85 -6.15
C PHE A 231 -19.89 -32.46 -5.54
N GLY A 232 -19.74 -32.33 -4.22
CA GLY A 232 -19.94 -31.06 -3.52
C GLY A 232 -18.96 -29.99 -3.96
N PHE A 233 -17.65 -30.27 -3.91
CA PHE A 233 -16.64 -29.29 -4.30
C PHE A 233 -16.70 -28.88 -5.78
N PRO A 234 -16.82 -29.80 -6.76
CA PRO A 234 -17.00 -29.39 -8.16
C PRO A 234 -18.21 -28.49 -8.39
N ILE A 235 -19.33 -28.74 -7.75
CA ILE A 235 -20.52 -27.91 -7.89
C ILE A 235 -20.30 -26.54 -7.25
N SER A 236 -19.67 -26.47 -6.07
CA SER A 236 -19.33 -25.19 -5.43
C SER A 236 -18.36 -24.38 -6.27
N MET A 237 -17.35 -25.04 -6.90
CA MET A 237 -16.43 -24.38 -7.83
C MET A 237 -17.14 -23.84 -9.08
N LEU A 238 -18.03 -24.60 -9.68
CA LEU A 238 -18.82 -24.10 -10.80
C LEU A 238 -19.71 -22.93 -10.34
N GLY A 239 -20.32 -23.05 -9.17
CA GLY A 239 -21.14 -22.00 -8.57
C GLY A 239 -20.38 -20.69 -8.39
N ILE A 240 -19.12 -20.72 -7.91
CA ILE A 240 -18.32 -19.50 -7.75
C ILE A 240 -18.02 -18.84 -9.11
N PHE A 241 -17.66 -19.61 -10.15
CA PHE A 241 -17.38 -19.04 -11.48
C PHE A 241 -18.63 -18.42 -12.11
N VAL A 242 -19.79 -19.07 -11.98
CA VAL A 242 -21.06 -18.52 -12.46
C VAL A 242 -21.41 -17.24 -11.71
N LEU A 243 -21.23 -17.22 -10.38
CA LEU A 243 -21.50 -16.03 -9.59
C LEU A 243 -20.55 -14.88 -9.93
N LEU A 244 -19.26 -15.13 -10.06
CA LEU A 244 -18.29 -14.12 -10.43
C LEU A 244 -18.61 -13.51 -11.80
N TYR A 245 -19.05 -14.35 -12.75
CA TYR A 245 -19.49 -13.88 -14.06
C TYR A 245 -20.75 -12.99 -13.97
N LEU A 246 -21.75 -13.41 -13.21
CA LEU A 246 -22.99 -12.65 -13.06
C LEU A 246 -22.82 -11.35 -12.27
N TRP A 247 -21.83 -11.29 -11.36
CA TRP A 247 -21.57 -10.15 -10.48
C TRP A 247 -20.41 -9.27 -10.92
N VAL A 248 -19.85 -9.49 -12.11
CA VAL A 248 -18.66 -8.77 -12.58
C VAL A 248 -18.82 -7.25 -12.55
N ASP A 249 -19.96 -6.74 -12.95
CA ASP A 249 -20.25 -5.29 -12.95
C ASP A 249 -20.32 -4.72 -11.53
N VAL A 250 -20.97 -5.45 -10.61
CA VAL A 250 -21.07 -5.05 -9.20
C VAL A 250 -19.72 -5.08 -8.52
N LEU A 251 -18.90 -6.11 -8.80
CA LEU A 251 -17.54 -6.21 -8.32
C LEU A 251 -16.66 -5.07 -8.87
N GLY A 252 -16.81 -4.74 -10.14
CA GLY A 252 -16.11 -3.62 -10.77
C GLY A 252 -16.43 -2.30 -10.07
N GLY A 253 -17.70 -2.00 -9.84
CA GLY A 253 -18.15 -0.82 -9.11
C GLY A 253 -17.62 -0.78 -7.67
N ALA A 254 -17.70 -1.90 -6.94
CA ALA A 254 -17.16 -1.97 -5.58
C ALA A 254 -15.65 -1.76 -5.51
N MET A 255 -14.89 -2.20 -6.52
CA MET A 255 -13.44 -1.96 -6.59
C MET A 255 -13.10 -0.52 -6.99
N ASP A 256 -13.94 0.11 -7.81
CA ASP A 256 -13.84 1.53 -8.13
C ASP A 256 -14.06 2.40 -6.88
N ASP A 257 -15.16 2.16 -6.17
CA ASP A 257 -15.46 2.84 -4.89
C ASP A 257 -14.35 2.65 -3.86
N LEU A 258 -13.81 1.43 -3.76
CA LEU A 258 -12.72 1.11 -2.85
C LEU A 258 -11.43 1.86 -3.24
N SER A 259 -11.15 2.00 -4.54
CA SER A 259 -10.01 2.76 -5.03
C SER A 259 -10.10 4.23 -4.67
N HIS A 260 -11.27 4.84 -4.87
CA HIS A 260 -11.54 6.23 -4.48
C HIS A 260 -11.42 6.43 -2.97
N ALA A 261 -12.06 5.57 -2.17
CA ALA A 261 -12.00 5.64 -0.71
C ALA A 261 -10.56 5.48 -0.18
N ALA A 262 -9.75 4.64 -0.79
CA ALA A 262 -8.35 4.47 -0.43
C ALA A 262 -7.54 5.76 -0.67
N ILE A 263 -7.74 6.42 -1.82
CA ILE A 263 -7.07 7.67 -2.18
C ILE A 263 -7.49 8.79 -1.21
N GLU A 264 -8.79 8.97 -1.00
CA GLU A 264 -9.36 9.98 -0.10
C GLU A 264 -8.86 9.77 1.34
N ASN A 265 -8.76 8.54 1.81
CA ASN A 265 -8.27 8.24 3.15
C ASN A 265 -6.79 8.62 3.32
N VAL A 266 -5.94 8.31 2.34
CA VAL A 266 -4.53 8.75 2.37
C VAL A 266 -4.44 10.27 2.40
N GLN A 267 -5.20 10.97 1.54
CA GLN A 267 -5.21 12.44 1.48
C GLN A 267 -5.70 13.06 2.79
N SER A 268 -6.79 12.53 3.36
CA SER A 268 -7.37 13.04 4.61
C SER A 268 -6.42 12.87 5.81
N VAL A 269 -5.74 11.72 5.90
CA VAL A 269 -4.77 11.48 6.97
C VAL A 269 -3.55 12.38 6.83
N LEU A 270 -3.00 12.52 5.61
CA LEU A 270 -1.88 13.41 5.34
C LEU A 270 -2.24 14.88 5.63
N GLY A 271 -3.46 15.32 5.29
CA GLY A 271 -3.95 16.67 5.63
C GLY A 271 -4.21 16.89 7.11
N ALA A 272 -4.65 15.85 7.83
CA ALA A 272 -4.95 15.97 9.26
C ALA A 272 -3.70 16.12 10.14
N ILE A 273 -2.59 15.45 9.79
CA ILE A 273 -1.35 15.47 10.59
C ILE A 273 -0.66 16.83 10.64
N SER A 274 -1.02 17.76 9.77
CA SER A 274 -0.52 19.14 9.75
C SER A 274 -1.23 20.05 10.75
N ASN A 275 -2.45 19.70 11.17
CA ASN A 275 -3.32 20.55 11.99
C ASN A 275 -3.28 20.19 13.50
N GLY A 276 -2.40 19.31 13.90
CA GLY A 276 -2.15 18.93 15.29
C GLY A 276 -0.83 19.46 15.76
#